data_0f9796e577f331d2e60c3f4685e52a76
#
_entry.id   0f9796e577f331d2e60c3f4685e52a76
#
_cell.length_a   1.000
_cell.length_b   1.000
_cell.length_c   1.000
_cell.angle_alpha   90.00
_cell.angle_beta   90.00
_cell.angle_gamma   90.00
#
_symmetry.space_group_name_H-M   'P 1'
#
loop_
_entity.id
_entity.type
_entity.pdbx_description
1 polymer ?
#
loop_
_entity_poly.entity_id
_entity_poly.type
_entity_poly.pdbx_seq_one_letter_code
_entity_poly.pdbx_strand_id
1 'polypeptide(L)'
;MLGFVSTALTFIVPFLLVLTLVVTVHELGHFLAARSFGVAIDRFSIGFGRPIVSWRDRHGVEWRIGWIPFGGYVRFAGDENEASVPDVEHLDALRREVIRREGPGGLSRYYHFKPIWQRAVVAAAGPFANFVLAVFLFAFLLFSVGEVMSPPRVAYVEPGSPAAAVGFRSGDLVVRAAGHRIATFEELSQTIALRGGASTDFLVKRGGRDVALTATPAWRVSDDPITGWRRMGWLGVDDVAPAPARVSAVEPGSPAALAGFRPGDRVLKAAGQDVGVFEDLTHIVTPRGGAPTSFLIERAGVQLELIATPAWRAVDDPGPGAPARVGRLGLASVPVERSLVRVRYNPVEAVGGGVRRTWNTLTTTVYYLGRIVTGQVDAGQISGPLGIAKVTGKVAQISAEGAPSVGAMLLVVGVNLLQMAALISVSVGFMNLLPVPILDGGHLLFYAYEAVARRPLAAKVQAAGYRVGLALVLGLMLFATWNDLQQLPVSKLLGHLLS
;
A
#
# COMPACT_ATOMS: atom_id res chain seq x y z
N MET A 1 3.88 30.78 -0.54
CA MET A 1 3.53 30.30 -1.88
C MET A 1 4.55 29.29 -2.44
N LEU A 2 5.85 29.61 -2.49
CA LEU A 2 6.88 28.68 -2.97
C LEU A 2 6.95 27.36 -2.18
N GLY A 3 6.79 27.38 -0.86
CA GLY A 3 6.79 26.15 -0.03
C GLY A 3 5.59 25.24 -0.30
N PHE A 4 4.41 25.80 -0.57
CA PHE A 4 3.21 25.02 -0.92
C PHE A 4 3.36 24.34 -2.28
N VAL A 5 3.89 25.05 -3.28
CA VAL A 5 4.13 24.51 -4.62
C VAL A 5 5.18 23.40 -4.57
N SER A 6 6.28 23.57 -3.83
CA SER A 6 7.31 22.52 -3.69
C SER A 6 6.77 21.29 -2.99
N THR A 7 5.97 21.46 -1.92
CA THR A 7 5.34 20.34 -1.21
C THR A 7 4.34 19.61 -2.12
N ALA A 8 3.46 20.33 -2.83
CA ALA A 8 2.51 19.73 -3.75
C ALA A 8 3.21 18.93 -4.86
N LEU A 9 4.28 19.46 -5.44
CA LEU A 9 5.08 18.76 -6.45
C LEU A 9 5.73 17.48 -5.90
N THR A 10 6.21 17.50 -4.66
CA THR A 10 6.83 16.34 -4.00
C THR A 10 5.85 15.17 -3.85
N PHE A 11 4.56 15.44 -3.66
CA PHE A 11 3.54 14.40 -3.51
C PHE A 11 2.88 14.00 -4.83
N ILE A 12 2.58 14.99 -5.69
CA ILE A 12 1.81 14.76 -6.92
C ILE A 12 2.67 14.11 -8.01
N VAL A 13 3.90 14.58 -8.21
CA VAL A 13 4.73 14.10 -9.33
C VAL A 13 5.07 12.60 -9.21
N PRO A 14 5.55 12.06 -8.06
CA PRO A 14 5.79 10.64 -7.91
C PRO A 14 4.52 9.80 -8.11
N PHE A 15 3.39 10.25 -7.58
CA PHE A 15 2.11 9.57 -7.76
C PHE A 15 1.70 9.50 -9.22
N LEU A 16 1.78 10.62 -9.96
CA LEU A 16 1.44 10.67 -11.39
C LEU A 16 2.35 9.78 -12.23
N LEU A 17 3.65 9.73 -11.94
CA LEU A 17 4.59 8.85 -12.63
C LEU A 17 4.22 7.38 -12.45
N VAL A 18 3.95 6.97 -11.22
CA VAL A 18 3.53 5.60 -10.91
C VAL A 18 2.20 5.26 -11.57
N LEU A 19 1.19 6.13 -11.44
CA LEU A 19 -0.13 5.92 -12.03
C LEU A 19 -0.06 5.83 -13.56
N THR A 20 0.67 6.74 -14.20
CA THR A 20 0.85 6.74 -15.66
C THR A 20 1.49 5.43 -16.13
N LEU A 21 2.52 4.95 -15.45
CA LEU A 21 3.17 3.67 -15.78
C LEU A 21 2.16 2.51 -15.71
N VAL A 22 1.44 2.40 -14.60
CA VAL A 22 0.50 1.29 -14.34
C VAL A 22 -0.65 1.29 -15.33
N VAL A 23 -1.26 2.47 -15.59
CA VAL A 23 -2.38 2.56 -16.53
C VAL A 23 -1.91 2.38 -17.98
N THR A 24 -0.73 2.91 -18.35
CA THR A 24 -0.19 2.68 -19.70
C THR A 24 0.01 1.19 -19.99
N VAL A 25 0.52 0.42 -19.02
CA VAL A 25 0.68 -1.03 -19.20
C VAL A 25 -0.66 -1.75 -19.24
N HIS A 26 -1.63 -1.31 -18.45
CA HIS A 26 -3.02 -1.79 -18.50
C HIS A 26 -3.60 -1.64 -19.91
N GLU A 27 -3.59 -0.42 -20.45
CA GLU A 27 -4.08 -0.13 -21.80
C GLU A 27 -3.29 -0.89 -22.88
N LEU A 28 -1.97 -1.04 -22.67
CA LEU A 28 -1.14 -1.84 -23.57
C LEU A 28 -1.56 -3.31 -23.59
N GLY A 29 -2.06 -3.85 -22.49
CA GLY A 29 -2.64 -5.19 -22.41
C GLY A 29 -3.82 -5.34 -23.38
N HIS A 30 -4.80 -4.45 -23.29
CA HIS A 30 -5.96 -4.39 -24.21
C HIS A 30 -5.52 -4.23 -25.66
N PHE A 31 -4.61 -3.30 -25.90
CA PHE A 31 -4.08 -3.02 -27.23
C PHE A 31 -3.43 -4.25 -27.89
N LEU A 32 -2.53 -4.92 -27.16
CA LEU A 32 -1.80 -6.09 -27.68
C LEU A 32 -2.75 -7.26 -27.96
N ALA A 33 -3.69 -7.52 -27.04
CA ALA A 33 -4.68 -8.58 -27.22
C ALA A 33 -5.62 -8.27 -28.41
N ALA A 34 -6.13 -7.06 -28.52
CA ALA A 34 -6.98 -6.65 -29.63
C ALA A 34 -6.24 -6.78 -30.97
N ARG A 35 -5.01 -6.30 -31.01
CA ARG A 35 -4.15 -6.39 -32.20
C ARG A 35 -3.85 -7.82 -32.61
N SER A 36 -3.62 -8.74 -31.66
CA SER A 36 -3.37 -10.16 -31.94
C SER A 36 -4.57 -10.86 -32.62
N PHE A 37 -5.78 -10.38 -32.32
CA PHE A 37 -7.01 -10.83 -32.98
C PHE A 37 -7.37 -10.06 -34.24
N GLY A 38 -6.51 -9.17 -34.72
CA GLY A 38 -6.77 -8.37 -35.92
C GLY A 38 -7.88 -7.35 -35.75
N VAL A 39 -8.09 -6.84 -34.52
CA VAL A 39 -9.00 -5.72 -34.29
C VAL A 39 -8.34 -4.44 -34.79
N ALA A 40 -9.10 -3.64 -35.55
CA ALA A 40 -8.66 -2.33 -35.99
C ALA A 40 -8.67 -1.35 -34.81
N ILE A 41 -7.55 -0.66 -34.62
CA ILE A 41 -7.35 0.29 -33.52
C ILE A 41 -7.06 1.65 -34.13
N ASP A 42 -7.84 2.65 -33.75
CA ASP A 42 -7.68 4.01 -34.25
C ASP A 42 -6.60 4.76 -33.46
N ARG A 43 -6.59 4.57 -32.13
CA ARG A 43 -5.73 5.35 -31.25
C ARG A 43 -5.32 4.59 -30.00
N PHE A 44 -4.06 4.86 -29.57
CA PHE A 44 -3.53 4.54 -28.25
C PHE A 44 -3.09 5.85 -27.59
N SER A 45 -3.63 6.18 -26.43
CA SER A 45 -3.30 7.42 -25.72
C SER A 45 -2.75 7.16 -24.34
N ILE A 46 -1.62 7.78 -24.02
CA ILE A 46 -1.10 7.92 -22.66
C ILE A 46 -1.56 9.29 -22.15
N GLY A 47 -2.44 9.30 -21.16
CA GLY A 47 -3.07 10.52 -20.68
C GLY A 47 -4.27 10.98 -21.51
N PHE A 48 -4.94 12.00 -21.01
CA PHE A 48 -6.14 12.58 -21.59
C PHE A 48 -5.89 14.02 -22.11
N GLY A 49 -6.87 14.57 -22.83
CA GLY A 49 -6.90 15.95 -23.27
C GLY A 49 -6.16 16.18 -24.59
N ARG A 50 -5.68 17.43 -24.80
CA ARG A 50 -4.97 17.80 -26.03
C ARG A 50 -3.64 17.07 -26.12
N PRO A 51 -3.24 16.55 -27.32
CA PRO A 51 -1.96 15.87 -27.47
C PRO A 51 -0.81 16.85 -27.34
N ILE A 52 0.20 16.49 -26.51
CA ILE A 52 1.51 17.15 -26.49
C ILE A 52 2.32 16.66 -27.71
N VAL A 53 2.28 15.34 -27.93
CA VAL A 53 2.92 14.66 -29.05
C VAL A 53 1.96 13.63 -29.62
N SER A 54 1.91 13.50 -30.95
CA SER A 54 1.19 12.42 -31.63
C SER A 54 1.94 11.99 -32.87
N TRP A 55 1.91 10.67 -33.15
CA TRP A 55 2.45 10.08 -34.38
C TRP A 55 1.59 8.89 -34.78
N ARG A 56 1.72 8.49 -36.06
CA ARG A 56 1.06 7.26 -36.55
C ARG A 56 2.08 6.16 -36.79
N ASP A 57 1.73 4.96 -36.37
CA ASP A 57 2.54 3.78 -36.64
C ASP A 57 2.30 3.24 -38.07
N ARG A 58 3.08 2.20 -38.45
CA ARG A 58 2.97 1.56 -39.78
C ARG A 58 1.61 0.88 -40.04
N HIS A 59 0.80 0.69 -39.00
CA HIS A 59 -0.51 0.06 -39.05
C HIS A 59 -1.63 1.08 -39.02
N GLY A 60 -1.30 2.37 -39.04
CA GLY A 60 -2.26 3.49 -39.03
C GLY A 60 -2.76 3.90 -37.65
N VAL A 61 -2.30 3.25 -36.58
CA VAL A 61 -2.70 3.62 -35.21
C VAL A 61 -2.08 4.94 -34.83
N GLU A 62 -2.88 5.87 -34.33
CA GLU A 62 -2.43 7.13 -33.76
C GLU A 62 -1.98 6.92 -32.32
N TRP A 63 -0.69 7.12 -32.07
CA TRP A 63 -0.11 7.14 -30.71
C TRP A 63 -0.12 8.58 -30.20
N ARG A 64 -0.58 8.77 -28.96
CA ARG A 64 -0.70 10.09 -28.33
C ARG A 64 -0.10 10.12 -26.94
N ILE A 65 0.47 11.27 -26.58
CA ILE A 65 0.77 11.64 -25.20
C ILE A 65 -0.08 12.87 -24.89
N GLY A 66 -1.07 12.71 -23.99
CA GLY A 66 -1.99 13.76 -23.59
C GLY A 66 -1.39 14.69 -22.54
N TRP A 67 -1.95 15.89 -22.44
CA TRP A 67 -1.55 16.91 -21.47
C TRP A 67 -1.83 16.50 -20.02
N ILE A 68 -2.88 15.72 -19.76
CA ILE A 68 -3.31 15.30 -18.43
C ILE A 68 -2.80 13.88 -18.19
N PRO A 69 -1.76 13.65 -17.35
CA PRO A 69 -1.15 12.34 -17.15
C PRO A 69 -1.96 11.46 -16.16
N PHE A 70 -3.28 11.54 -16.24
CA PHE A 70 -4.20 10.71 -15.47
C PHE A 70 -4.75 9.59 -16.35
N GLY A 71 -4.04 8.46 -16.45
CA GLY A 71 -4.56 7.30 -17.16
C GLY A 71 -4.14 7.21 -18.62
N GLY A 72 -4.95 6.54 -19.42
CA GLY A 72 -4.79 6.31 -20.84
C GLY A 72 -6.05 5.69 -21.42
N TYR A 73 -6.06 5.41 -22.70
CA TYR A 73 -7.15 4.67 -23.34
C TYR A 73 -6.74 4.08 -24.69
N VAL A 74 -7.38 2.98 -25.04
CA VAL A 74 -7.35 2.41 -26.39
C VAL A 74 -8.68 2.69 -27.05
N ARG A 75 -8.66 3.29 -28.25
CA ARG A 75 -9.85 3.50 -29.04
C ARG A 75 -9.87 2.51 -30.20
N PHE A 76 -10.88 1.65 -30.19
CA PHE A 76 -11.10 0.72 -31.30
C PHE A 76 -11.78 1.42 -32.45
N ALA A 77 -11.58 0.94 -33.66
CA ALA A 77 -12.24 1.47 -34.85
C ALA A 77 -13.76 1.30 -34.73
N GLY A 78 -14.49 2.38 -34.98
CA GLY A 78 -15.93 2.43 -34.87
C GLY A 78 -16.48 2.78 -33.49
N ASP A 79 -15.61 3.04 -32.47
CA ASP A 79 -16.07 3.55 -31.19
C ASP A 79 -16.30 5.05 -31.25
N GLU A 80 -17.50 5.52 -30.82
CA GLU A 80 -17.81 6.94 -30.75
C GLU A 80 -17.11 7.66 -29.62
N ASN A 81 -16.92 6.96 -28.49
CA ASN A 81 -16.34 7.53 -27.29
C ASN A 81 -15.13 6.71 -26.80
N GLU A 82 -14.38 7.31 -25.89
CA GLU A 82 -13.15 6.71 -25.32
C GLU A 82 -13.43 5.54 -24.36
N ALA A 83 -14.71 5.35 -23.96
CA ALA A 83 -15.10 4.31 -23.01
C ALA A 83 -15.57 3.01 -23.68
N SER A 84 -15.59 2.94 -25.03
CA SER A 84 -16.01 1.77 -25.83
C SER A 84 -17.37 1.17 -25.37
N VAL A 85 -18.26 2.02 -24.85
CA VAL A 85 -19.61 1.61 -24.40
C VAL A 85 -20.49 1.42 -25.64
N PRO A 86 -21.01 0.20 -25.90
CA PRO A 86 -21.80 -0.06 -27.09
C PRO A 86 -23.17 0.66 -27.02
N ASP A 87 -23.44 1.51 -28.00
CA ASP A 87 -24.79 1.97 -28.32
C ASP A 87 -25.37 1.06 -29.42
N VAL A 88 -26.54 0.48 -29.18
CA VAL A 88 -27.15 -0.50 -30.10
C VAL A 88 -27.52 0.17 -31.42
N GLU A 89 -28.06 1.40 -31.40
CA GLU A 89 -28.42 2.13 -32.61
C GLU A 89 -27.17 2.46 -33.44
N HIS A 90 -26.09 2.84 -32.75
CA HIS A 90 -24.81 3.09 -33.40
C HIS A 90 -24.18 1.81 -33.94
N LEU A 91 -24.22 0.68 -33.21
CA LEU A 91 -23.70 -0.60 -33.71
C LEU A 91 -24.45 -1.09 -34.97
N ASP A 92 -25.76 -0.91 -35.04
CA ASP A 92 -26.54 -1.26 -36.24
C ASP A 92 -26.22 -0.33 -37.40
N ALA A 93 -26.00 0.95 -37.16
CA ALA A 93 -25.55 1.90 -38.15
C ALA A 93 -24.13 1.56 -38.67
N LEU A 94 -23.22 1.34 -37.76
CA LEU A 94 -21.83 0.91 -38.05
C LEU A 94 -21.82 -0.38 -38.87
N ARG A 95 -22.61 -1.38 -38.49
CA ARG A 95 -22.71 -2.66 -39.18
C ARG A 95 -23.14 -2.45 -40.61
N ARG A 96 -24.17 -1.62 -40.88
CA ARG A 96 -24.66 -1.32 -42.22
C ARG A 96 -23.62 -0.55 -43.04
N GLU A 97 -22.90 0.37 -42.43
CA GLU A 97 -21.86 1.15 -43.10
C GLU A 97 -20.66 0.27 -43.51
N VAL A 98 -20.17 -0.58 -42.54
CA VAL A 98 -19.06 -1.50 -42.81
C VAL A 98 -19.40 -2.51 -43.90
N ILE A 99 -20.60 -3.10 -43.88
CA ILE A 99 -21.05 -4.03 -44.92
C ILE A 99 -21.11 -3.33 -46.27
N ARG A 100 -21.56 -2.08 -46.31
CA ARG A 100 -21.63 -1.30 -47.53
C ARG A 100 -20.25 -0.95 -48.10
N ARG A 101 -19.26 -0.62 -47.25
CA ARG A 101 -17.93 -0.17 -47.69
C ARG A 101 -16.97 -1.30 -47.93
N GLU A 102 -16.94 -2.30 -47.01
CA GLU A 102 -15.93 -3.35 -46.99
C GLU A 102 -16.50 -4.77 -47.21
N GLY A 103 -17.82 -4.86 -47.35
CA GLY A 103 -18.52 -6.16 -47.42
C GLY A 103 -18.67 -6.84 -46.07
N PRO A 104 -19.36 -8.00 -46.00
CA PRO A 104 -19.59 -8.72 -44.73
C PRO A 104 -18.31 -9.13 -43.99
N GLY A 105 -17.22 -9.39 -44.73
CA GLY A 105 -15.91 -9.76 -44.16
C GLY A 105 -15.25 -8.64 -43.35
N GLY A 106 -15.57 -7.37 -43.65
CA GLY A 106 -15.05 -6.20 -42.94
C GLY A 106 -15.40 -6.19 -41.45
N LEU A 107 -16.57 -6.74 -41.09
CA LEU A 107 -17.04 -6.79 -39.71
C LEU A 107 -16.02 -7.48 -38.76
N SER A 108 -15.28 -8.43 -39.27
CA SER A 108 -14.29 -9.17 -38.47
C SER A 108 -13.14 -8.31 -37.91
N ARG A 109 -12.98 -7.06 -38.40
CA ARG A 109 -11.97 -6.12 -37.94
C ARG A 109 -12.43 -5.24 -36.78
N TYR A 110 -13.73 -5.22 -36.48
CA TYR A 110 -14.30 -4.36 -35.45
C TYR A 110 -14.51 -5.14 -34.15
N TYR A 111 -14.11 -4.56 -33.02
CA TYR A 111 -14.13 -5.22 -31.71
C TYR A 111 -15.50 -5.78 -31.34
N HIS A 112 -16.57 -5.00 -31.51
CA HIS A 112 -17.92 -5.38 -31.11
C HIS A 112 -18.50 -6.59 -31.89
N PHE A 113 -17.97 -6.85 -33.09
CA PHE A 113 -18.40 -7.99 -33.91
C PHE A 113 -17.51 -9.22 -33.78
N LYS A 114 -16.48 -9.17 -32.91
CA LYS A 114 -15.64 -10.32 -32.59
C LYS A 114 -16.40 -11.40 -31.82
N PRO A 115 -16.01 -12.67 -31.94
CA PRO A 115 -16.51 -13.74 -31.07
C PRO A 115 -16.37 -13.39 -29.59
N ILE A 116 -17.32 -13.85 -28.76
CA ILE A 116 -17.38 -13.54 -27.33
C ILE A 116 -16.05 -13.82 -26.62
N TRP A 117 -15.44 -14.99 -26.92
CA TRP A 117 -14.18 -15.36 -26.28
C TRP A 117 -13.02 -14.39 -26.61
N GLN A 118 -12.97 -13.83 -27.84
CA GLN A 118 -11.96 -12.84 -28.20
C GLN A 118 -12.19 -11.52 -27.47
N ARG A 119 -13.45 -11.08 -27.37
CA ARG A 119 -13.84 -9.88 -26.59
C ARG A 119 -13.49 -10.08 -25.12
N ALA A 120 -13.74 -11.25 -24.56
CA ALA A 120 -13.40 -11.58 -23.17
C ALA A 120 -11.89 -11.59 -22.93
N VAL A 121 -11.10 -12.14 -23.85
CA VAL A 121 -9.62 -12.12 -23.74
C VAL A 121 -9.10 -10.68 -23.81
N VAL A 122 -9.63 -9.85 -24.71
CA VAL A 122 -9.22 -8.44 -24.80
C VAL A 122 -9.56 -7.71 -23.48
N ALA A 123 -10.78 -7.88 -22.94
CA ALA A 123 -11.16 -7.26 -21.67
C ALA A 123 -10.29 -7.75 -20.49
N ALA A 124 -9.94 -9.03 -20.42
CA ALA A 124 -9.09 -9.56 -19.35
C ALA A 124 -7.61 -9.17 -19.49
N ALA A 125 -7.17 -8.77 -20.69
CA ALA A 125 -5.76 -8.54 -20.98
C ALA A 125 -5.18 -7.33 -20.27
N GLY A 126 -5.97 -6.27 -20.02
CA GLY A 126 -5.55 -5.11 -19.23
C GLY A 126 -5.18 -5.47 -17.81
N PRO A 127 -6.13 -6.02 -17.03
CA PRO A 127 -5.83 -6.51 -15.68
C PRO A 127 -4.68 -7.52 -15.62
N PHE A 128 -4.63 -8.45 -16.58
CA PHE A 128 -3.55 -9.43 -16.66
C PHE A 128 -2.18 -8.78 -16.91
N ALA A 129 -2.11 -7.76 -17.77
CA ALA A 129 -0.87 -6.99 -18.00
C ALA A 129 -0.38 -6.31 -16.73
N ASN A 130 -1.27 -5.85 -15.86
CA ASN A 130 -0.91 -5.29 -14.57
C ASN A 130 -0.31 -6.34 -13.61
N PHE A 131 -0.82 -7.56 -13.57
CA PHE A 131 -0.18 -8.62 -12.79
C PHE A 131 1.19 -9.00 -13.36
N VAL A 132 1.34 -9.06 -14.69
CA VAL A 132 2.65 -9.28 -15.33
C VAL A 132 3.62 -8.16 -15.00
N LEU A 133 3.19 -6.90 -15.04
CA LEU A 133 4.01 -5.76 -14.63
C LEU A 133 4.45 -5.87 -13.17
N ALA A 134 3.53 -6.21 -12.26
CA ALA A 134 3.86 -6.38 -10.86
C ALA A 134 4.91 -7.48 -10.64
N VAL A 135 4.73 -8.65 -11.26
CA VAL A 135 5.71 -9.74 -11.22
C VAL A 135 7.07 -9.27 -11.74
N PHE A 136 7.09 -8.57 -12.88
CA PHE A 136 8.32 -8.04 -13.47
C PHE A 136 9.02 -7.04 -12.54
N LEU A 137 8.29 -6.08 -11.98
CA LEU A 137 8.85 -5.07 -11.09
C LEU A 137 9.39 -5.69 -9.79
N PHE A 138 8.65 -6.59 -9.15
CA PHE A 138 9.14 -7.30 -7.97
C PHE A 138 10.35 -8.17 -8.28
N ALA A 139 10.34 -8.90 -9.40
CA ALA A 139 11.48 -9.70 -9.83
C ALA A 139 12.71 -8.84 -10.13
N PHE A 140 12.52 -7.72 -10.83
CA PHE A 140 13.59 -6.76 -11.12
C PHE A 140 14.21 -6.20 -9.83
N LEU A 141 13.39 -5.83 -8.84
CA LEU A 141 13.86 -5.32 -7.55
C LEU A 141 14.62 -6.40 -6.78
N LEU A 142 14.10 -7.62 -6.71
CA LEU A 142 14.75 -8.75 -6.05
C LEU A 142 16.11 -9.10 -6.67
N PHE A 143 16.19 -9.05 -8.01
CA PHE A 143 17.42 -9.33 -8.73
C PHE A 143 18.45 -8.21 -8.61
N SER A 144 18.04 -6.93 -8.80
CA SER A 144 18.96 -5.79 -8.91
C SER A 144 19.42 -5.28 -7.54
N VAL A 145 18.51 -5.18 -6.59
CA VAL A 145 18.78 -4.61 -5.24
C VAL A 145 18.97 -5.73 -4.21
N GLY A 146 18.32 -6.87 -4.44
CA GLY A 146 18.15 -7.91 -3.43
C GLY A 146 17.13 -7.49 -2.39
N GLU A 147 17.04 -8.26 -1.34
CA GLU A 147 16.16 -8.00 -0.21
C GLU A 147 16.95 -7.95 1.08
N VAL A 148 16.80 -6.84 1.81
CA VAL A 148 17.27 -6.76 3.19
C VAL A 148 16.11 -7.22 4.05
N MET A 149 16.23 -8.39 4.65
CA MET A 149 15.17 -8.98 5.45
C MET A 149 15.67 -9.28 6.86
N SER A 150 14.77 -9.14 7.81
CA SER A 150 14.94 -9.76 9.12
C SER A 150 14.38 -11.18 9.03
N PRO A 151 15.18 -12.22 9.34
CA PRO A 151 14.63 -13.57 9.42
C PRO A 151 13.51 -13.63 10.45
N PRO A 152 12.49 -14.49 10.31
CA PRO A 152 11.36 -14.57 11.22
C PRO A 152 11.74 -15.24 12.54
N ARG A 153 12.81 -14.73 13.17
CA ARG A 153 13.32 -15.18 14.46
C ARG A 153 12.85 -14.25 15.56
N VAL A 154 12.20 -14.82 16.54
CA VAL A 154 11.78 -14.10 17.74
C VAL A 154 13.02 -13.77 18.56
N ALA A 155 13.39 -12.49 18.66
CA ALA A 155 14.45 -12.02 19.51
C ALA A 155 13.94 -11.76 20.94
N TYR A 156 12.69 -11.29 21.04
CA TYR A 156 12.07 -10.95 22.30
C TYR A 156 10.61 -11.39 22.35
N VAL A 157 10.19 -11.80 23.55
CA VAL A 157 8.78 -12.09 23.87
C VAL A 157 8.39 -11.20 25.04
N GLU A 158 7.40 -10.34 24.81
CA GLU A 158 6.91 -9.39 25.83
C GLU A 158 6.23 -10.15 26.97
N PRO A 159 6.62 -9.91 28.25
CA PRO A 159 6.00 -10.55 29.41
C PRO A 159 4.50 -10.24 29.48
N GLY A 160 3.67 -11.22 29.80
CA GLY A 160 2.21 -11.05 29.85
C GLY A 160 1.51 -10.98 28.49
N SER A 161 2.25 -11.08 27.40
CA SER A 161 1.68 -11.09 26.04
C SER A 161 0.99 -12.41 25.67
N PRO A 162 0.14 -12.41 24.62
CA PRO A 162 -0.42 -13.65 24.09
C PRO A 162 0.66 -14.68 23.70
N ALA A 163 1.81 -14.23 23.17
CA ALA A 163 2.94 -15.12 22.86
C ALA A 163 3.55 -15.75 24.10
N ALA A 164 3.77 -14.98 25.17
CA ALA A 164 4.29 -15.48 26.42
C ALA A 164 3.38 -16.55 27.04
N ALA A 165 2.06 -16.31 27.00
CA ALA A 165 1.05 -17.21 27.54
C ALA A 165 1.05 -18.59 26.88
N VAL A 166 1.37 -18.68 25.56
CA VAL A 166 1.40 -19.94 24.81
C VAL A 166 2.81 -20.53 24.69
N GLY A 167 3.81 -19.89 25.31
CA GLY A 167 5.15 -20.42 25.44
C GLY A 167 6.10 -20.15 24.27
N PHE A 168 5.91 -19.06 23.50
CA PHE A 168 6.97 -18.55 22.64
C PHE A 168 8.23 -18.22 23.45
N ARG A 169 9.39 -18.37 22.86
CA ARG A 169 10.68 -18.08 23.49
C ARG A 169 11.60 -17.31 22.56
N SER A 170 12.49 -16.51 23.14
CA SER A 170 13.58 -15.92 22.36
C SER A 170 14.41 -17.05 21.72
N GLY A 171 14.78 -16.82 20.44
CA GLY A 171 15.46 -17.80 19.58
C GLY A 171 14.54 -18.64 18.69
N ASP A 172 13.23 -18.63 18.91
CA ASP A 172 12.27 -19.34 18.05
C ASP A 172 12.31 -18.78 16.62
N LEU A 173 12.44 -19.67 15.63
CA LEU A 173 12.32 -19.31 14.21
C LEU A 173 10.93 -19.70 13.73
N VAL A 174 10.09 -18.72 13.42
CA VAL A 174 8.74 -18.98 12.95
C VAL A 174 8.77 -19.44 11.50
N VAL A 175 8.40 -20.70 11.24
CA VAL A 175 8.43 -21.31 9.89
C VAL A 175 7.09 -21.16 9.18
N ARG A 176 6.00 -21.24 9.95
CA ARG A 176 4.63 -21.09 9.43
C ARG A 176 3.77 -20.33 10.44
N ALA A 177 2.86 -19.51 9.91
CA ALA A 177 1.81 -18.85 10.68
C ALA A 177 0.50 -18.87 9.88
N ALA A 178 -0.60 -19.18 10.53
CA ALA A 178 -1.94 -19.23 9.88
C ALA A 178 -1.97 -20.14 8.63
N GLY A 179 -1.23 -21.24 8.62
CA GLY A 179 -1.15 -22.17 7.50
C GLY A 179 -0.16 -21.76 6.38
N HIS A 180 0.36 -20.53 6.39
CA HIS A 180 1.30 -20.02 5.38
C HIS A 180 2.75 -20.12 5.85
N ARG A 181 3.67 -20.35 4.90
CA ARG A 181 5.11 -20.30 5.19
C ARG A 181 5.52 -18.84 5.39
N ILE A 182 6.30 -18.58 6.42
CA ILE A 182 6.83 -17.27 6.77
C ILE A 182 8.30 -17.22 6.41
N ALA A 183 8.71 -16.25 5.62
CA ALA A 183 10.10 -16.07 5.19
C ALA A 183 10.79 -14.91 5.92
N THR A 184 10.04 -13.89 6.34
CA THR A 184 10.57 -12.69 6.98
C THR A 184 9.78 -12.35 8.25
N PHE A 185 10.41 -11.58 9.15
CA PHE A 185 9.71 -11.07 10.33
C PHE A 185 8.60 -10.09 9.96
N GLU A 186 8.77 -9.35 8.85
CA GLU A 186 7.73 -8.47 8.32
C GLU A 186 6.47 -9.24 7.89
N GLU A 187 6.63 -10.37 7.17
CA GLU A 187 5.51 -11.26 6.83
C GLU A 187 4.81 -11.81 8.09
N LEU A 188 5.60 -12.13 9.13
CA LEU A 188 5.06 -12.56 10.42
C LEU A 188 4.23 -11.45 11.06
N SER A 189 4.80 -10.24 11.14
CA SER A 189 4.13 -9.07 11.73
C SER A 189 2.85 -8.72 11.00
N GLN A 190 2.85 -8.72 9.66
CA GLN A 190 1.64 -8.51 8.84
C GLN A 190 0.58 -9.59 9.08
N THR A 191 1.00 -10.87 9.15
CA THR A 191 0.08 -11.98 9.47
C THR A 191 -0.56 -11.79 10.83
N ILE A 192 0.21 -11.42 11.85
CA ILE A 192 -0.28 -11.14 13.20
C ILE A 192 -1.23 -9.94 13.21
N ALA A 193 -0.84 -8.84 12.55
CA ALA A 193 -1.61 -7.60 12.49
C ALA A 193 -3.02 -7.81 11.92
N LEU A 194 -3.15 -8.65 10.90
CA LEU A 194 -4.43 -8.98 10.26
C LEU A 194 -5.29 -9.97 11.07
N ARG A 195 -4.75 -10.61 12.10
CA ARG A 195 -5.44 -11.69 12.85
C ARG A 195 -5.77 -11.34 14.29
N GLY A 196 -5.91 -10.07 14.60
CA GLY A 196 -6.36 -9.65 15.94
C GLY A 196 -7.68 -10.32 16.32
N GLY A 197 -7.76 -10.90 17.51
CA GLY A 197 -8.92 -11.63 18.01
C GLY A 197 -9.18 -13.00 17.38
N ALA A 198 -8.36 -13.44 16.40
CA ALA A 198 -8.54 -14.73 15.74
C ALA A 198 -7.48 -15.73 16.20
N SER A 199 -7.92 -16.94 16.61
CA SER A 199 -7.01 -18.06 16.91
C SER A 199 -6.12 -18.36 15.70
N THR A 200 -4.82 -18.46 15.93
CA THR A 200 -3.81 -18.58 14.88
C THR A 200 -2.77 -19.61 15.26
N ASP A 201 -2.53 -20.57 14.36
CA ASP A 201 -1.53 -21.61 14.54
C ASP A 201 -0.18 -21.16 14.01
N PHE A 202 0.86 -21.44 14.79
CA PHE A 202 2.25 -21.15 14.49
C PHE A 202 3.07 -22.45 14.55
N LEU A 203 3.96 -22.64 13.59
CA LEU A 203 4.99 -23.66 13.64
C LEU A 203 6.33 -22.96 13.80
N VAL A 204 7.01 -23.23 14.92
CA VAL A 204 8.31 -22.62 15.20
C VAL A 204 9.41 -23.70 15.26
N LYS A 205 10.61 -23.36 14.82
CA LYS A 205 11.82 -24.17 15.04
C LYS A 205 12.54 -23.69 16.28
N ARG A 206 12.64 -24.56 17.29
CA ARG A 206 13.33 -24.32 18.57
C ARG A 206 14.43 -25.33 18.77
N GLY A 207 15.70 -24.91 18.78
CA GLY A 207 16.81 -25.82 18.89
C GLY A 207 16.84 -26.95 17.86
N GLY A 208 16.40 -26.67 16.64
CA GLY A 208 16.30 -27.65 15.53
C GLY A 208 15.04 -28.52 15.52
N ARG A 209 14.17 -28.44 16.54
CA ARG A 209 12.91 -29.20 16.64
C ARG A 209 11.72 -28.34 16.27
N ASP A 210 10.76 -28.94 15.62
CA ASP A 210 9.49 -28.27 15.28
C ASP A 210 8.56 -28.29 16.49
N VAL A 211 8.03 -27.10 16.86
CA VAL A 211 7.08 -26.90 17.96
C VAL A 211 5.85 -26.20 17.41
N ALA A 212 4.68 -26.79 17.61
CA ALA A 212 3.41 -26.17 17.25
C ALA A 212 2.89 -25.34 18.44
N LEU A 213 2.47 -24.10 18.17
CA LEU A 213 1.90 -23.16 19.13
C LEU A 213 0.63 -22.58 18.54
N THR A 214 -0.42 -22.43 19.37
CA THR A 214 -1.66 -21.75 18.96
C THR A 214 -1.88 -20.54 19.86
N ALA A 215 -1.95 -19.36 19.27
CA ALA A 215 -2.15 -18.09 19.99
C ALA A 215 -3.23 -17.24 19.36
N THR A 216 -3.89 -16.41 20.17
CA THR A 216 -4.84 -15.42 19.70
C THR A 216 -4.24 -14.03 19.88
N PRO A 217 -3.78 -13.36 18.79
CA PRO A 217 -3.27 -12.00 18.88
C PRO A 217 -4.32 -11.06 19.48
N ALA A 218 -3.95 -10.25 20.46
CA ALA A 218 -4.82 -9.24 21.05
C ALA A 218 -4.97 -8.04 20.10
N TRP A 219 -6.02 -7.24 20.26
CA TRP A 219 -6.14 -5.98 19.55
C TRP A 219 -5.34 -4.89 20.28
N ARG A 220 -4.44 -4.23 19.55
CA ARG A 220 -3.67 -3.07 20.04
C ARG A 220 -3.80 -1.91 19.06
N VAL A 221 -3.88 -0.70 19.58
CA VAL A 221 -3.76 0.52 18.74
C VAL A 221 -2.27 0.83 18.65
N SER A 222 -1.76 0.92 17.43
CA SER A 222 -0.36 1.22 17.15
C SER A 222 -0.25 2.41 16.22
N ASP A 223 0.76 3.24 16.42
CA ASP A 223 1.11 4.34 15.52
C ASP A 223 2.09 3.86 14.47
N ASP A 224 1.64 3.86 13.22
CA ASP A 224 2.48 3.56 12.07
C ASP A 224 2.98 4.87 11.45
N PRO A 225 4.31 5.04 11.24
CA PRO A 225 4.86 6.31 10.76
C PRO A 225 4.38 6.72 9.36
N ILE A 226 3.84 5.78 8.57
CA ILE A 226 3.36 6.03 7.20
C ILE A 226 1.84 6.20 7.17
N THR A 227 1.11 5.34 7.90
CA THR A 227 -0.35 5.24 7.82
C THR A 227 -1.09 5.80 9.03
N GLY A 228 -0.36 6.24 10.06
CA GLY A 228 -0.91 6.78 11.30
C GLY A 228 -1.46 5.71 12.26
N TRP A 229 -2.27 6.13 13.20
CA TRP A 229 -2.83 5.26 14.25
C TRP A 229 -3.80 4.23 13.69
N ARG A 230 -3.52 2.93 13.97
CA ARG A 230 -4.36 1.81 13.52
C ARG A 230 -4.57 0.79 14.61
N ARG A 231 -5.75 0.17 14.61
CA ARG A 231 -6.04 -0.99 15.44
C ARG A 231 -5.59 -2.25 14.69
N MET A 232 -4.61 -2.96 15.23
CA MET A 232 -4.04 -4.17 14.63
C MET A 232 -3.89 -5.29 15.65
N GLY A 233 -3.77 -6.53 15.15
CA GLY A 233 -3.45 -7.67 15.98
C GLY A 233 -2.04 -7.55 16.54
N TRP A 234 -1.87 -7.88 17.81
CA TRP A 234 -0.61 -7.86 18.52
C TRP A 234 -0.40 -9.18 19.25
N LEU A 235 0.79 -9.77 19.09
CA LEU A 235 1.15 -11.05 19.69
C LEU A 235 2.18 -10.89 20.82
N GLY A 236 3.00 -9.84 20.79
CA GLY A 236 4.07 -9.60 21.75
C GLY A 236 5.35 -10.36 21.44
N VAL A 237 5.65 -10.55 20.16
CA VAL A 237 6.95 -11.03 19.65
C VAL A 237 7.63 -9.92 18.86
N ASP A 238 8.95 -9.83 18.97
CA ASP A 238 9.76 -8.86 18.24
C ASP A 238 11.03 -9.53 17.67
N ASP A 239 11.54 -9.01 16.53
CA ASP A 239 12.81 -9.43 15.91
C ASP A 239 14.03 -8.76 16.52
N VAL A 240 13.78 -7.88 17.47
CA VAL A 240 14.79 -7.10 18.17
C VAL A 240 14.54 -7.22 19.69
N ALA A 241 15.58 -7.46 20.46
CA ALA A 241 15.47 -7.32 21.90
C ALA A 241 15.25 -5.85 22.24
N PRO A 242 14.30 -5.52 23.15
CA PRO A 242 14.04 -4.13 23.48
C PRO A 242 15.29 -3.46 24.03
N ALA A 243 15.46 -2.18 23.67
CA ALA A 243 16.58 -1.40 24.17
C ALA A 243 16.54 -1.36 25.70
N PRO A 244 17.65 -1.65 26.38
CA PRO A 244 17.71 -1.44 27.81
C PRO A 244 17.36 0.02 28.12
N ALA A 245 16.77 0.31 29.27
CA ALA A 245 16.38 1.66 29.69
C ALA A 245 17.62 2.54 29.96
N ARG A 246 18.55 2.60 29.00
CA ARG A 246 19.76 3.40 29.02
C ARG A 246 19.67 4.57 28.07
N VAL A 247 19.98 5.74 28.58
CA VAL A 247 19.98 7.00 27.83
C VAL A 247 21.21 7.03 26.90
N SER A 248 21.01 7.13 25.59
CA SER A 248 22.11 7.32 24.64
C SER A 248 22.41 8.80 24.38
N ALA A 249 21.36 9.63 24.32
CA ALA A 249 21.48 11.05 24.15
C ALA A 249 20.37 11.79 24.90
N VAL A 250 20.65 13.06 25.24
CA VAL A 250 19.69 13.99 25.87
C VAL A 250 19.58 15.19 24.95
N GLU A 251 18.34 15.53 24.55
CA GLU A 251 18.06 16.68 23.68
C GLU A 251 18.37 17.98 24.45
N PRO A 252 19.21 18.88 23.91
CA PRO A 252 19.55 20.13 24.57
C PRO A 252 18.30 20.97 24.86
N GLY A 253 18.21 21.57 26.06
CA GLY A 253 17.07 22.38 26.49
C GLY A 253 15.81 21.58 26.79
N SER A 254 15.83 20.26 26.69
CA SER A 254 14.69 19.39 27.01
C SER A 254 14.43 19.30 28.53
N PRO A 255 13.24 18.86 28.96
CA PRO A 255 12.95 18.58 30.36
C PRO A 255 13.96 17.63 31.01
N ALA A 256 14.47 16.63 30.28
CA ALA A 256 15.50 15.73 30.77
C ALA A 256 16.85 16.45 30.97
N ALA A 257 17.24 17.32 30.03
CA ALA A 257 18.49 18.10 30.18
C ALA A 257 18.41 19.03 31.41
N LEU A 258 17.29 19.69 31.61
CA LEU A 258 17.06 20.58 32.77
C LEU A 258 17.04 19.81 34.10
N ALA A 259 16.55 18.58 34.11
CA ALA A 259 16.55 17.70 35.27
C ALA A 259 17.91 17.04 35.56
N GLY A 260 18.89 17.22 34.66
CA GLY A 260 20.26 16.71 34.84
C GLY A 260 20.48 15.27 34.37
N PHE A 261 19.63 14.73 33.51
CA PHE A 261 19.93 13.45 32.82
C PHE A 261 21.17 13.59 31.95
N ARG A 262 21.91 12.49 31.80
CA ARG A 262 23.15 12.43 31.00
C ARG A 262 23.17 11.16 30.13
N PRO A 263 23.87 11.19 29.00
CA PRO A 263 24.17 9.96 28.26
C PRO A 263 24.85 8.94 29.16
N GLY A 264 24.43 7.68 29.08
CA GLY A 264 24.89 6.58 29.91
C GLY A 264 24.02 6.27 31.16
N ASP A 265 23.11 7.17 31.55
CA ASP A 265 22.18 6.91 32.66
C ASP A 265 21.29 5.69 32.35
N ARG A 266 21.11 4.81 33.31
CA ARG A 266 20.12 3.73 33.23
C ARG A 266 18.94 4.10 34.11
N VAL A 267 17.76 4.15 33.53
CA VAL A 267 16.54 4.41 34.28
C VAL A 267 16.07 3.12 34.94
N LEU A 268 15.94 3.10 36.25
CA LEU A 268 15.48 1.96 37.02
C LEU A 268 14.01 2.06 37.36
N LYS A 269 13.53 3.29 37.72
CA LYS A 269 12.13 3.57 38.02
C LYS A 269 11.69 4.92 37.43
N ALA A 270 10.43 5.02 37.11
CA ALA A 270 9.76 6.26 36.71
C ALA A 270 8.39 6.31 37.38
N ALA A 271 8.06 7.41 38.04
CA ALA A 271 6.81 7.57 38.83
C ALA A 271 6.55 6.39 39.79
N GLY A 272 7.58 5.87 40.42
CA GLY A 272 7.50 4.71 41.32
C GLY A 272 7.37 3.33 40.65
N GLN A 273 7.21 3.26 39.33
CA GLN A 273 7.11 2.01 38.58
C GLN A 273 8.48 1.57 38.09
N ASP A 274 8.74 0.26 38.11
CA ASP A 274 9.97 -0.30 37.57
C ASP A 274 10.06 -0.13 36.06
N VAL A 275 11.25 0.20 35.57
CA VAL A 275 11.57 0.40 34.16
C VAL A 275 12.61 -0.64 33.75
N GLY A 276 12.21 -1.65 33.01
CA GLY A 276 13.10 -2.70 32.50
C GLY A 276 13.70 -2.32 31.15
N VAL A 277 12.90 -1.72 30.29
CA VAL A 277 13.23 -1.36 28.91
C VAL A 277 12.84 0.10 28.62
N PHE A 278 13.41 0.69 27.58
CA PHE A 278 13.17 2.10 27.25
C PHE A 278 11.71 2.37 26.86
N GLU A 279 11.02 1.36 26.36
CA GLU A 279 9.60 1.44 26.01
C GLU A 279 8.72 1.61 27.26
N ASP A 280 9.03 0.95 28.39
CA ASP A 280 8.34 1.15 29.67
C ASP A 280 8.40 2.62 30.10
N LEU A 281 9.62 3.21 29.94
CA LEU A 281 9.82 4.63 30.23
C LEU A 281 8.92 5.50 29.37
N THR A 282 8.82 5.19 28.08
CA THR A 282 7.97 5.93 27.14
C THR A 282 6.49 5.81 27.53
N HIS A 283 6.01 4.63 27.87
CA HIS A 283 4.64 4.39 28.31
C HIS A 283 4.29 5.14 29.61
N ILE A 284 5.22 5.19 30.56
CA ILE A 284 5.03 5.90 31.82
C ILE A 284 5.00 7.42 31.60
N VAL A 285 5.84 7.95 30.72
CA VAL A 285 6.03 9.39 30.50
C VAL A 285 4.94 9.99 29.60
N THR A 286 4.50 9.23 28.59
CA THR A 286 3.51 9.69 27.61
C THR A 286 2.26 10.33 28.21
N PRO A 287 1.57 9.76 29.21
CA PRO A 287 0.38 10.37 29.82
C PRO A 287 0.69 11.48 30.84
N ARG A 288 1.94 11.72 31.17
CA ARG A 288 2.37 12.60 32.28
C ARG A 288 2.94 13.95 31.85
N GLY A 289 2.59 14.44 30.68
CA GLY A 289 3.00 15.79 30.28
C GLY A 289 2.53 16.84 31.29
N GLY A 290 3.38 17.80 31.62
CA GLY A 290 3.10 18.87 32.60
C GLY A 290 3.12 18.42 34.05
N ALA A 291 3.26 17.14 34.37
CA ALA A 291 3.29 16.64 35.74
C ALA A 291 4.72 16.31 36.19
N PRO A 292 5.20 16.90 37.31
CA PRO A 292 6.49 16.51 37.90
C PRO A 292 6.52 15.02 38.17
N THR A 293 7.55 14.34 37.65
CA THR A 293 7.70 12.88 37.71
C THR A 293 9.06 12.55 38.27
N SER A 294 9.11 11.69 39.27
CA SER A 294 10.37 11.19 39.85
C SER A 294 10.94 10.04 39.04
N PHE A 295 12.25 10.04 38.89
CA PHE A 295 13.01 9.02 38.18
C PHE A 295 14.15 8.56 39.08
N LEU A 296 14.23 7.24 39.31
CA LEU A 296 15.41 6.62 39.92
C LEU A 296 16.32 6.15 38.77
N ILE A 297 17.50 6.70 38.71
CA ILE A 297 18.51 6.37 37.69
C ILE A 297 19.76 5.76 38.34
N GLU A 298 20.48 4.96 37.57
CA GLU A 298 21.83 4.50 37.90
C GLU A 298 22.84 5.19 36.98
N ARG A 299 23.79 5.91 37.57
CA ARG A 299 24.88 6.60 36.88
C ARG A 299 26.22 6.14 37.47
N ALA A 300 27.04 5.49 36.67
CA ALA A 300 28.34 4.94 37.11
C ALA A 300 28.26 4.06 38.38
N GLY A 301 27.18 3.25 38.51
CA GLY A 301 26.93 2.39 39.62
C GLY A 301 26.31 3.06 40.89
N VAL A 302 26.07 4.39 40.83
CA VAL A 302 25.40 5.14 41.90
C VAL A 302 23.96 5.39 41.54
N GLN A 303 23.04 5.11 42.46
CA GLN A 303 21.64 5.45 42.28
C GLN A 303 21.39 6.92 42.64
N LEU A 304 20.69 7.64 41.76
CA LEU A 304 20.34 9.04 41.91
C LEU A 304 18.85 9.21 41.62
N GLU A 305 18.21 10.08 42.37
CA GLU A 305 16.82 10.48 42.12
C GLU A 305 16.81 11.81 41.38
N LEU A 306 16.10 11.85 40.23
CA LEU A 306 15.89 13.06 39.43
C LEU A 306 14.39 13.33 39.33
N ILE A 307 14.01 14.63 39.31
CA ILE A 307 12.65 15.05 39.08
C ILE A 307 12.62 15.81 37.77
N ALA A 308 11.82 15.35 36.83
CA ALA A 308 11.63 16.03 35.56
C ALA A 308 10.13 16.19 35.26
N THR A 309 9.76 17.28 34.62
CA THR A 309 8.39 17.53 34.17
C THR A 309 8.32 17.34 32.66
N PRO A 310 7.79 16.21 32.14
CA PRO A 310 7.67 15.98 30.71
C PRO A 310 6.89 17.13 30.04
N ALA A 311 7.37 17.64 28.91
CA ALA A 311 6.66 18.67 28.16
C ALA A 311 5.56 18.03 27.31
N TRP A 312 4.39 18.68 27.25
CA TRP A 312 3.37 18.29 26.29
C TRP A 312 3.82 18.59 24.86
N ARG A 313 3.80 17.60 24.01
CA ARG A 313 3.99 17.76 22.57
C ARG A 313 2.71 17.32 21.85
N ALA A 314 2.24 18.17 20.93
CA ALA A 314 1.13 17.82 20.06
C ALA A 314 1.55 16.63 19.17
N VAL A 315 0.67 15.68 19.01
CA VAL A 315 0.82 14.60 18.01
C VAL A 315 0.30 15.14 16.69
N ASP A 316 1.15 15.17 15.68
CA ASP A 316 0.74 15.58 14.34
C ASP A 316 -0.13 14.46 13.75
N ASP A 317 -1.43 14.62 13.71
CA ASP A 317 -2.41 13.65 13.21
C ASP A 317 -2.70 12.48 14.19
N PRO A 318 -3.31 12.74 15.35
CA PRO A 318 -3.76 11.68 16.24
C PRO A 318 -4.96 10.97 15.61
N GLY A 319 -4.80 9.72 15.20
CA GLY A 319 -5.88 8.88 14.71
C GLY A 319 -6.99 8.65 15.76
N PRO A 320 -8.12 8.03 15.39
CA PRO A 320 -9.24 7.77 16.29
C PRO A 320 -8.82 7.02 17.57
N GLY A 321 -9.01 7.64 18.72
CA GLY A 321 -8.69 7.07 20.04
C GLY A 321 -7.25 7.29 20.52
N ALA A 322 -6.40 7.98 19.74
CA ALA A 322 -5.07 8.36 20.16
C ALA A 322 -5.05 9.70 20.92
N PRO A 323 -4.12 9.89 21.87
CA PRO A 323 -4.01 11.15 22.59
C PRO A 323 -3.54 12.27 21.66
N ALA A 324 -4.23 13.42 21.67
CA ALA A 324 -3.84 14.59 20.88
C ALA A 324 -2.51 15.21 21.33
N ARG A 325 -2.03 14.86 22.51
CA ARG A 325 -0.77 15.34 23.11
C ARG A 325 -0.11 14.21 23.88
N VAL A 326 1.22 14.15 23.83
CA VAL A 326 2.04 13.19 24.57
C VAL A 326 3.08 13.91 25.42
N GLY A 327 3.33 13.40 26.62
CA GLY A 327 4.42 13.87 27.45
C GLY A 327 5.77 13.43 26.87
N ARG A 328 6.74 14.33 26.76
CA ARG A 328 8.07 14.05 26.24
C ARG A 328 9.17 14.61 27.15
N LEU A 329 10.21 13.80 27.38
CA LEU A 329 11.38 14.18 28.17
C LEU A 329 12.55 14.68 27.32
N GLY A 330 12.66 14.25 26.08
CA GLY A 330 13.83 14.51 25.23
C GLY A 330 15.00 13.57 25.52
N LEU A 331 14.71 12.30 25.83
CA LEU A 331 15.69 11.22 25.97
C LEU A 331 15.67 10.35 24.71
N ALA A 332 16.85 9.91 24.27
CA ALA A 332 17.00 8.91 23.21
C ALA A 332 17.48 7.58 23.80
N SER A 333 16.96 6.47 23.27
CA SER A 333 17.43 5.11 23.60
C SER A 333 18.73 4.77 22.86
N VAL A 334 19.42 3.75 23.33
CA VAL A 334 20.52 3.15 22.56
C VAL A 334 19.93 2.55 21.27
N PRO A 335 20.52 2.82 20.10
CA PRO A 335 20.09 2.14 18.87
C PRO A 335 20.21 0.64 19.04
N VAL A 336 19.14 -0.07 18.69
CA VAL A 336 19.14 -1.53 18.73
C VAL A 336 19.44 -2.06 17.33
N GLU A 337 20.51 -2.84 17.22
CA GLU A 337 20.89 -3.44 15.94
C GLU A 337 19.93 -4.57 15.58
N ARG A 338 19.23 -4.42 14.46
CA ARG A 338 18.49 -5.50 13.83
C ARG A 338 19.46 -6.42 13.11
N SER A 339 19.27 -7.73 13.28
CA SER A 339 20.00 -8.73 12.49
C SER A 339 19.45 -8.75 11.06
N LEU A 340 19.89 -7.80 10.24
CA LEU A 340 19.45 -7.69 8.85
C LEU A 340 20.36 -8.55 7.97
N VAL A 341 19.76 -9.44 7.19
CA VAL A 341 20.43 -10.26 6.20
C VAL A 341 20.04 -9.78 4.82
N ARG A 342 21.04 -9.43 4.00
CA ARG A 342 20.80 -9.13 2.57
C ARG A 342 20.82 -10.42 1.78
N VAL A 343 19.67 -10.80 1.23
CA VAL A 343 19.53 -11.93 0.32
C VAL A 343 19.58 -11.43 -1.12
N ARG A 344 20.45 -12.01 -1.92
CA ARG A 344 20.50 -11.80 -3.38
C ARG A 344 19.84 -12.96 -4.06
N TYR A 345 19.05 -12.66 -5.07
CA TYR A 345 18.29 -13.64 -5.84
C TYR A 345 18.93 -13.81 -7.23
N ASN A 346 19.06 -15.06 -7.69
CA ASN A 346 19.34 -15.29 -9.09
C ASN A 346 18.10 -14.97 -9.96
N PRO A 347 18.20 -14.83 -11.29
CA PRO A 347 17.06 -14.44 -12.14
C PRO A 347 15.82 -15.33 -11.98
N VAL A 348 16.02 -16.66 -11.83
CA VAL A 348 14.92 -17.63 -11.69
C VAL A 348 14.23 -17.47 -10.33
N GLU A 349 15.02 -17.38 -9.27
CA GLU A 349 14.52 -17.11 -7.90
C GLU A 349 13.81 -15.77 -7.82
N ALA A 350 14.34 -14.74 -8.48
CA ALA A 350 13.74 -13.42 -8.52
C ALA A 350 12.34 -13.43 -9.18
N VAL A 351 12.18 -14.15 -10.30
CA VAL A 351 10.87 -14.32 -10.95
C VAL A 351 9.92 -15.08 -10.03
N GLY A 352 10.37 -16.19 -9.44
CA GLY A 352 9.57 -16.94 -8.46
C GLY A 352 9.18 -16.09 -7.24
N GLY A 353 10.10 -15.24 -6.76
CA GLY A 353 9.84 -14.25 -5.70
C GLY A 353 8.83 -13.20 -6.13
N GLY A 354 8.93 -12.68 -7.35
CA GLY A 354 7.99 -11.73 -7.94
C GLY A 354 6.58 -12.29 -8.03
N VAL A 355 6.42 -13.53 -8.51
CA VAL A 355 5.11 -14.21 -8.54
C VAL A 355 4.55 -14.37 -7.13
N ARG A 356 5.37 -14.83 -6.18
CA ARG A 356 4.94 -15.01 -4.79
C ARG A 356 4.49 -13.69 -4.15
N ARG A 357 5.25 -12.61 -4.32
CA ARG A 357 4.89 -11.28 -3.80
C ARG A 357 3.60 -10.77 -4.42
N THR A 358 3.43 -10.90 -5.73
CA THR A 358 2.19 -10.53 -6.43
C THR A 358 1.00 -11.30 -5.89
N TRP A 359 1.13 -12.62 -5.69
CA TRP A 359 0.10 -13.47 -5.12
C TRP A 359 -0.24 -13.10 -3.68
N ASN A 360 0.78 -12.89 -2.84
CA ASN A 360 0.58 -12.48 -1.45
C ASN A 360 -0.11 -11.13 -1.35
N THR A 361 0.27 -10.15 -2.18
CA THR A 361 -0.39 -8.84 -2.25
C THR A 361 -1.86 -8.99 -2.63
N LEU A 362 -2.15 -9.80 -3.66
CA LEU A 362 -3.52 -10.06 -4.10
C LEU A 362 -4.36 -10.71 -2.99
N THR A 363 -3.87 -11.77 -2.38
CA THR A 363 -4.59 -12.50 -1.31
C THR A 363 -4.80 -11.63 -0.07
N THR A 364 -3.81 -10.82 0.30
CA THR A 364 -3.92 -9.85 1.40
C THR A 364 -4.97 -8.79 1.09
N THR A 365 -5.01 -8.27 -0.14
CA THR A 365 -6.01 -7.29 -0.57
C THR A 365 -7.42 -7.87 -0.50
N VAL A 366 -7.63 -9.08 -1.02
CA VAL A 366 -8.93 -9.78 -0.97
C VAL A 366 -9.36 -10.02 0.49
N TYR A 367 -8.44 -10.50 1.33
CA TYR A 367 -8.70 -10.76 2.74
C TYR A 367 -9.10 -9.47 3.49
N TYR A 368 -8.36 -8.38 3.25
CA TYR A 368 -8.62 -7.08 3.87
C TYR A 368 -9.99 -6.51 3.45
N LEU A 369 -10.32 -6.55 2.16
CA LEU A 369 -11.62 -6.14 1.66
C LEU A 369 -12.77 -6.99 2.25
N GLY A 370 -12.57 -8.30 2.37
CA GLY A 370 -13.52 -9.19 3.02
C GLY A 370 -13.79 -8.78 4.47
N ARG A 371 -12.77 -8.36 5.21
CA ARG A 371 -12.91 -7.89 6.60
C ARG A 371 -13.61 -6.53 6.70
N ILE A 372 -13.43 -5.65 5.72
CA ILE A 372 -14.17 -4.38 5.65
C ILE A 372 -15.66 -4.68 5.42
N VAL A 373 -15.98 -5.53 4.45
CA VAL A 373 -17.37 -5.91 4.12
C VAL A 373 -18.07 -6.58 5.33
N THR A 374 -17.34 -7.37 6.12
CA THR A 374 -17.88 -8.02 7.33
C THR A 374 -17.89 -7.11 8.57
N GLY A 375 -17.49 -5.84 8.44
CA GLY A 375 -17.46 -4.86 9.54
C GLY A 375 -16.40 -5.12 10.61
N GLN A 376 -15.42 -6.00 10.33
CA GLN A 376 -14.32 -6.31 11.25
C GLN A 376 -13.20 -5.27 11.20
N VAL A 377 -13.13 -4.47 10.14
CA VAL A 377 -12.19 -3.39 9.93
C VAL A 377 -12.97 -2.15 9.52
N ASP A 378 -12.58 -1.00 10.05
CA ASP A 378 -13.25 0.27 9.74
C ASP A 378 -12.98 0.65 8.27
N ALA A 379 -14.06 0.96 7.53
CA ALA A 379 -14.00 1.46 6.17
C ALA A 379 -13.30 2.82 6.06
N GLY A 380 -13.19 3.57 7.17
CA GLY A 380 -12.40 4.81 7.27
C GLY A 380 -10.90 4.63 6.97
N GLN A 381 -10.41 3.39 6.87
CA GLN A 381 -9.04 3.09 6.48
C GLN A 381 -8.84 2.97 4.96
N ILE A 382 -9.91 3.06 4.15
CA ILE A 382 -9.78 3.08 2.69
C ILE A 382 -9.23 4.44 2.28
N SER A 383 -8.02 4.43 1.73
CA SER A 383 -7.40 5.62 1.16
C SER A 383 -7.89 5.86 -0.26
N GLY A 384 -8.24 7.09 -0.56
CA GLY A 384 -8.56 7.56 -1.91
C GLY A 384 -7.31 8.02 -2.67
N PRO A 385 -7.51 8.65 -3.84
CA PRO A 385 -6.40 9.13 -4.66
C PRO A 385 -5.45 10.10 -3.94
N LEU A 386 -5.99 10.93 -3.03
CA LEU A 386 -5.19 11.88 -2.23
C LEU A 386 -4.35 11.15 -1.18
N GLY A 387 -4.91 10.13 -0.53
CA GLY A 387 -4.21 9.31 0.44
C GLY A 387 -3.07 8.51 -0.22
N ILE A 388 -3.30 7.93 -1.39
CA ILE A 388 -2.27 7.25 -2.17
C ILE A 388 -1.16 8.22 -2.58
N ALA A 389 -1.50 9.43 -3.05
CA ALA A 389 -0.53 10.47 -3.38
C ALA A 389 0.28 10.89 -2.14
N LYS A 390 -0.37 11.07 -0.98
CA LYS A 390 0.28 11.37 0.32
C LYS A 390 1.28 10.28 0.70
N VAL A 391 0.89 9.01 0.63
CA VAL A 391 1.78 7.87 0.96
C VAL A 391 2.96 7.81 -0.01
N THR A 392 2.71 7.89 -1.32
CA THR A 392 3.75 7.83 -2.35
C THR A 392 4.76 8.98 -2.19
N GLY A 393 4.28 10.20 -1.95
CA GLY A 393 5.14 11.36 -1.71
C GLY A 393 5.91 11.26 -0.41
N LYS A 394 5.29 10.79 0.69
CA LYS A 394 5.97 10.60 1.98
C LYS A 394 7.07 9.55 1.88
N VAL A 395 6.84 8.45 1.16
CA VAL A 395 7.87 7.44 0.87
C VAL A 395 9.02 8.07 0.10
N ALA A 396 8.74 8.88 -0.93
CA ALA A 396 9.77 9.57 -1.69
C ALA A 396 10.57 10.57 -0.82
N GLN A 397 9.90 11.32 0.05
CA GLN A 397 10.51 12.27 0.97
C GLN A 397 11.43 11.59 1.98
N ILE A 398 10.93 10.57 2.70
CA ILE A 398 11.73 9.81 3.70
C ILE A 398 12.96 9.19 3.02
N SER A 399 12.80 8.69 1.79
CA SER A 399 13.89 8.11 1.01
C SER A 399 14.95 9.14 0.63
N ALA A 400 14.55 10.39 0.44
CA ALA A 400 15.46 11.48 0.08
C ALA A 400 16.23 12.03 1.30
N GLU A 401 15.59 12.13 2.47
CA GLU A 401 16.15 12.73 3.68
C GLU A 401 17.34 11.93 4.26
N GLY A 402 17.39 10.61 4.04
CA GLY A 402 18.47 9.73 4.54
C GLY A 402 19.63 9.49 3.57
N ALA A 403 19.61 10.09 2.38
CA ALA A 403 20.56 9.76 1.32
C ALA A 403 21.86 10.57 1.40
N PRO A 404 23.06 9.92 1.37
CA PRO A 404 24.36 10.59 1.51
C PRO A 404 24.78 11.40 0.27
N SER A 405 24.12 11.20 -0.87
CA SER A 405 24.40 11.90 -2.12
C SER A 405 23.16 11.95 -3.02
N VAL A 406 23.14 12.87 -3.99
CA VAL A 406 22.03 12.97 -4.97
C VAL A 406 21.86 11.67 -5.77
N GLY A 407 22.94 10.99 -6.13
CA GLY A 407 22.87 9.70 -6.83
C GLY A 407 22.24 8.61 -5.97
N ALA A 408 22.62 8.52 -4.68
CA ALA A 408 22.01 7.60 -3.72
C ALA A 408 20.52 7.93 -3.50
N MET A 409 20.18 9.22 -3.40
CA MET A 409 18.80 9.68 -3.28
C MET A 409 17.94 9.21 -4.47
N LEU A 410 18.39 9.48 -5.69
CA LEU A 410 17.66 9.08 -6.90
C LEU A 410 17.47 7.56 -6.98
N LEU A 411 18.49 6.80 -6.58
CA LEU A 411 18.42 5.34 -6.56
C LEU A 411 17.40 4.84 -5.53
N VAL A 412 17.44 5.32 -4.29
CA VAL A 412 16.52 4.88 -3.23
C VAL A 412 15.09 5.31 -3.54
N VAL A 413 14.88 6.55 -3.98
CA VAL A 413 13.56 7.03 -4.42
C VAL A 413 13.05 6.20 -5.60
N GLY A 414 13.88 5.92 -6.60
CA GLY A 414 13.53 5.10 -7.76
C GLY A 414 13.11 3.68 -7.37
N VAL A 415 13.87 3.02 -6.48
CA VAL A 415 13.56 1.68 -5.96
C VAL A 415 12.20 1.68 -5.25
N ASN A 416 11.95 2.65 -4.37
CA ASN A 416 10.70 2.74 -3.64
C ASN A 416 9.50 3.07 -4.54
N LEU A 417 9.69 3.93 -5.55
CA LEU A 417 8.63 4.20 -6.54
C LEU A 417 8.31 2.96 -7.40
N LEU A 418 9.31 2.17 -7.79
CA LEU A 418 9.07 0.89 -8.49
C LEU A 418 8.34 -0.12 -7.60
N GLN A 419 8.66 -0.17 -6.32
CA GLN A 419 7.94 -1.01 -5.36
C GLN A 419 6.48 -0.56 -5.21
N MET A 420 6.23 0.75 -5.10
CA MET A 420 4.88 1.32 -5.07
C MET A 420 4.13 1.03 -6.38
N ALA A 421 4.80 1.16 -7.53
CA ALA A 421 4.21 0.82 -8.82
C ALA A 421 3.78 -0.65 -8.90
N ALA A 422 4.58 -1.58 -8.37
CA ALA A 422 4.22 -2.99 -8.31
C ALA A 422 2.97 -3.23 -7.45
N LEU A 423 2.91 -2.63 -6.25
CA LEU A 423 1.75 -2.75 -5.35
C LEU A 423 0.48 -2.15 -5.97
N ILE A 424 0.58 -0.94 -6.53
CA ILE A 424 -0.55 -0.26 -7.18
C ILE A 424 -0.98 -1.05 -8.43
N SER A 425 -0.04 -1.64 -9.17
CA SER A 425 -0.36 -2.46 -10.34
C SER A 425 -1.19 -3.71 -9.98
N VAL A 426 -0.86 -4.41 -8.89
CA VAL A 426 -1.69 -5.51 -8.38
C VAL A 426 -3.08 -5.02 -8.01
N SER A 427 -3.16 -3.89 -7.29
CA SER A 427 -4.43 -3.34 -6.82
C SER A 427 -5.33 -2.90 -7.99
N VAL A 428 -4.78 -2.19 -8.99
CA VAL A 428 -5.50 -1.76 -10.19
C VAL A 428 -5.95 -2.96 -11.01
N GLY A 429 -5.07 -3.96 -11.21
CA GLY A 429 -5.42 -5.20 -11.91
C GLY A 429 -6.57 -5.93 -11.22
N PHE A 430 -6.54 -6.05 -9.90
CA PHE A 430 -7.59 -6.68 -9.12
C PHE A 430 -8.90 -5.90 -9.15
N MET A 431 -8.84 -4.57 -8.92
CA MET A 431 -10.04 -3.72 -8.92
C MET A 431 -10.75 -3.76 -10.28
N ASN A 432 -10.00 -3.76 -11.39
CA ASN A 432 -10.57 -3.86 -12.73
C ASN A 432 -11.18 -5.24 -13.03
N LEU A 433 -10.81 -6.30 -12.30
CA LEU A 433 -11.47 -7.61 -12.41
C LEU A 433 -12.76 -7.73 -11.59
N LEU A 434 -13.09 -6.75 -10.73
CA LEU A 434 -14.34 -6.78 -9.98
C LEU A 434 -15.55 -6.72 -10.94
N PRO A 435 -16.66 -7.42 -10.62
CA PRO A 435 -17.86 -7.48 -11.47
C PRO A 435 -18.68 -6.19 -11.41
N VAL A 436 -18.03 -5.05 -11.63
CA VAL A 436 -18.65 -3.72 -11.67
C VAL A 436 -18.77 -3.28 -13.12
N PRO A 437 -19.96 -2.97 -13.63
CA PRO A 437 -20.22 -2.79 -15.07
C PRO A 437 -19.36 -1.77 -15.83
N ILE A 438 -18.74 -0.83 -15.15
CA ILE A 438 -17.84 0.18 -15.75
C ILE A 438 -16.38 -0.30 -15.84
N LEU A 439 -16.04 -1.40 -15.17
CA LEU A 439 -14.71 -2.00 -15.14
C LEU A 439 -14.64 -3.19 -16.11
N ASP A 440 -13.43 -3.64 -16.43
CA ASP A 440 -13.23 -4.79 -17.33
C ASP A 440 -13.93 -6.06 -16.84
N GLY A 441 -13.93 -6.30 -15.53
CA GLY A 441 -14.65 -7.40 -14.88
C GLY A 441 -16.17 -7.35 -15.12
N GLY A 442 -16.74 -6.15 -15.25
CA GLY A 442 -18.14 -5.98 -15.62
C GLY A 442 -18.39 -6.38 -17.08
N HIS A 443 -17.49 -6.04 -18.01
CA HIS A 443 -17.56 -6.51 -19.38
C HIS A 443 -17.42 -8.06 -19.44
N LEU A 444 -16.52 -8.64 -18.66
CA LEU A 444 -16.38 -10.09 -18.54
C LEU A 444 -17.67 -10.75 -18.02
N LEU A 445 -18.34 -10.13 -17.05
CA LEU A 445 -19.64 -10.61 -16.56
C LEU A 445 -20.71 -10.58 -17.65
N PHE A 446 -20.78 -9.51 -18.47
CA PHE A 446 -21.70 -9.42 -19.59
C PHE A 446 -21.39 -10.48 -20.67
N TYR A 447 -20.13 -10.73 -20.98
CA TYR A 447 -19.73 -11.78 -21.92
C TYR A 447 -20.01 -13.18 -21.38
N ALA A 448 -19.84 -13.41 -20.09
CA ALA A 448 -20.22 -14.68 -19.46
C ALA A 448 -21.74 -14.92 -19.55
N TYR A 449 -22.55 -13.90 -19.30
CA TYR A 449 -24.01 -13.98 -19.50
C TYR A 449 -24.35 -14.28 -20.97
N GLU A 450 -23.76 -13.56 -21.92
CA GLU A 450 -23.99 -13.75 -23.37
C GLU A 450 -23.62 -15.18 -23.80
N ALA A 451 -22.52 -15.72 -23.28
CA ALA A 451 -22.08 -17.10 -23.58
C ALA A 451 -23.08 -18.15 -23.07
N VAL A 452 -23.63 -17.96 -21.87
CA VAL A 452 -24.58 -18.91 -21.26
C VAL A 452 -25.98 -18.74 -21.85
N ALA A 453 -26.46 -17.52 -21.96
CA ALA A 453 -27.80 -17.21 -22.46
C ALA A 453 -27.94 -17.32 -24.00
N ARG A 454 -26.81 -17.39 -24.73
CA ARG A 454 -26.70 -17.41 -26.20
C ARG A 454 -27.41 -16.21 -26.86
N ARG A 455 -27.55 -15.13 -26.14
CA ARG A 455 -28.11 -13.86 -26.61
C ARG A 455 -27.46 -12.71 -25.86
N PRO A 456 -27.24 -11.56 -26.52
CA PRO A 456 -26.68 -10.41 -25.84
C PRO A 456 -27.64 -9.88 -24.75
N LEU A 457 -27.09 -9.27 -23.73
CA LEU A 457 -27.89 -8.59 -22.71
C LEU A 457 -28.62 -7.41 -23.33
N ALA A 458 -29.90 -7.21 -22.98
CA ALA A 458 -30.68 -6.11 -23.51
C ALA A 458 -29.99 -4.77 -23.25
N ALA A 459 -29.94 -3.87 -24.26
CA ALA A 459 -29.26 -2.59 -24.19
C ALA A 459 -29.68 -1.73 -22.99
N LYS A 460 -31.00 -1.74 -22.66
CA LYS A 460 -31.52 -1.04 -21.47
C LYS A 460 -30.92 -1.55 -20.16
N VAL A 461 -30.68 -2.85 -20.07
CA VAL A 461 -30.08 -3.49 -18.87
C VAL A 461 -28.58 -3.18 -18.79
N GLN A 462 -27.87 -3.22 -19.94
CA GLN A 462 -26.47 -2.80 -19.99
C GLN A 462 -26.32 -1.32 -19.59
N ALA A 463 -27.12 -0.43 -20.16
CA ALA A 463 -27.08 1.00 -19.84
C ALA A 463 -27.43 1.27 -18.37
N ALA A 464 -28.41 0.54 -17.80
CA ALA A 464 -28.70 0.61 -16.36
C ALA A 464 -27.50 0.13 -15.52
N GLY A 465 -26.89 -1.00 -15.91
CA GLY A 465 -25.69 -1.52 -15.27
C GLY A 465 -24.54 -0.51 -15.26
N TYR A 466 -24.24 0.12 -16.39
CA TYR A 466 -23.21 1.17 -16.48
C TYR A 466 -23.49 2.37 -15.57
N ARG A 467 -24.77 2.83 -15.50
CA ARG A 467 -25.16 3.93 -14.60
C ARG A 467 -24.94 3.55 -13.13
N VAL A 468 -25.36 2.36 -12.75
CA VAL A 468 -25.17 1.84 -11.38
C VAL A 468 -23.69 1.67 -11.07
N GLY A 469 -22.91 1.07 -11.99
CA GLY A 469 -21.48 0.91 -11.85
C GLY A 469 -20.74 2.25 -11.70
N LEU A 470 -21.10 3.24 -12.54
CA LEU A 470 -20.56 4.59 -12.45
C LEU A 470 -20.90 5.24 -11.10
N ALA A 471 -22.16 5.17 -10.68
CA ALA A 471 -22.59 5.73 -9.41
C ALA A 471 -21.87 5.09 -8.22
N LEU A 472 -21.63 3.76 -8.27
CA LEU A 472 -20.90 3.03 -7.25
C LEU A 472 -19.42 3.48 -7.19
N VAL A 473 -18.73 3.53 -8.35
CA VAL A 473 -17.32 3.94 -8.42
C VAL A 473 -17.16 5.40 -7.99
N LEU A 474 -18.02 6.31 -8.47
CA LEU A 474 -17.99 7.72 -8.05
C LEU A 474 -18.33 7.87 -6.57
N GLY A 475 -19.31 7.12 -6.05
CA GLY A 475 -19.65 7.12 -4.63
C GLY A 475 -18.49 6.66 -3.76
N LEU A 476 -17.83 5.56 -4.15
CA LEU A 476 -16.65 5.06 -3.45
C LEU A 476 -15.48 6.06 -3.52
N MET A 477 -15.25 6.67 -4.68
CA MET A 477 -14.20 7.68 -4.85
C MET A 477 -14.46 8.92 -3.99
N LEU A 478 -15.72 9.40 -3.95
CA LEU A 478 -16.10 10.53 -3.09
C LEU A 478 -15.96 10.17 -1.61
N PHE A 479 -16.39 8.97 -1.21
CA PHE A 479 -16.24 8.48 0.16
C PHE A 479 -14.75 8.41 0.56
N ALA A 480 -13.91 7.79 -0.27
CA ALA A 480 -12.48 7.68 -0.02
C ALA A 480 -11.78 9.06 0.00
N THR A 481 -12.17 9.97 -0.92
CA THR A 481 -11.65 11.34 -0.92
C THR A 481 -12.09 12.13 0.32
N TRP A 482 -13.34 11.97 0.74
CA TRP A 482 -13.84 12.55 1.98
C TRP A 482 -13.05 12.07 3.20
N ASN A 483 -12.78 10.77 3.24
CA ASN A 483 -11.97 10.15 4.27
C ASN A 483 -10.53 10.69 4.27
N ASP A 484 -9.91 10.82 3.09
CA ASP A 484 -8.59 11.45 2.94
C ASP A 484 -8.58 12.90 3.44
N LEU A 485 -9.64 13.68 3.15
CA LEU A 485 -9.76 15.07 3.59
C LEU A 485 -9.91 15.21 5.10
N GLN A 486 -10.63 14.28 5.75
CA GLN A 486 -10.73 14.26 7.22
C GLN A 486 -9.37 13.98 7.88
N GLN A 487 -8.48 13.27 7.22
CA GLN A 487 -7.12 12.98 7.68
C GLN A 487 -6.11 14.11 7.37
N LEU A 488 -6.52 15.14 6.63
CA LEU A 488 -5.70 16.33 6.43
C LEU A 488 -5.90 17.31 7.60
N PRO A 489 -4.84 17.88 8.16
CA PRO A 489 -4.96 18.91 9.22
C PRO A 489 -5.48 20.24 8.62
N VAL A 490 -6.77 20.27 8.31
CA VAL A 490 -7.46 21.42 7.68
C VAL A 490 -7.28 22.69 8.51
N SER A 491 -7.13 22.56 9.85
CA SER A 491 -6.86 23.70 10.75
C SER A 491 -5.52 24.38 10.49
N LYS A 492 -4.49 23.64 10.05
CA LYS A 492 -3.18 24.21 9.67
C LYS A 492 -3.24 24.90 8.29
N LEU A 493 -4.06 24.37 7.38
CA LEU A 493 -4.23 24.94 6.03
C LEU A 493 -4.98 26.30 6.09
N LEU A 494 -6.04 26.38 6.90
CA LEU A 494 -6.82 27.61 7.10
C LEU A 494 -6.04 28.66 7.90
N GLY A 495 -5.23 28.26 8.87
CA GLY A 495 -4.36 29.18 9.62
C GLY A 495 -3.29 29.84 8.76
N HIS A 496 -2.77 29.17 7.72
CA HIS A 496 -1.80 29.75 6.78
C HIS A 496 -2.42 30.59 5.65
N LEU A 497 -3.74 30.46 5.41
CA LEU A 497 -4.46 31.28 4.44
C LEU A 497 -5.04 32.56 5.06
N LEU A 498 -5.14 32.61 6.40
CA LEU A 498 -5.69 33.73 7.16
C LEU A 498 -4.61 34.56 7.89
N SER A 499 -3.36 34.14 7.84
CA SER A 499 -2.18 34.89 8.28
C SER A 499 -1.39 35.43 7.06
#